data_93168e9fe6d4e2fe13166c7558fa8df3
#
_entry.id   93168e9fe6d4e2fe13166c7558fa8df3
#
_cell.length_a   1.000
_cell.length_b   1.000
_cell.length_c   1.000
_cell.angle_alpha   90.00
_cell.angle_beta   90.00
_cell.angle_gamma   90.00
#
_symmetry.space_group_name_H-M   'P 1'
#
loop_
_entity.id
_entity.type
_entity.pdbx_description
1 polymer ?
#
loop_
_entity_poly.entity_id
_entity_poly.type
_entity_poly.pdbx_seq_one_letter_code
_entity_poly.pdbx_strand_id
1 'polypeptide(L)'
;MSFFNPKRLSCGVVILNQDRELLLCHVTGQNHWDLPKGGIDPGETPLDAALRETREESGLRLQPDALFDLGRFAYTNKKNLHLFATVMPRFDLKELRCESRYLDRYSGRQLPEMDGFGWFAFERVAALCTPKMTTVLGSRIDLEGVLVQLTGAPAGFVSAAAAA
;
A
#
# COMPACT_ATOMS: atom_id res chain seq x y z
N MET A 1 27.29 -19.02 -18.36
CA MET A 1 27.03 -18.67 -16.96
C MET A 1 25.79 -17.81 -16.90
N SER A 2 24.71 -18.34 -16.34
CA SER A 2 23.51 -17.55 -16.09
C SER A 2 23.78 -16.68 -14.86
N PHE A 3 23.93 -15.38 -15.04
CA PHE A 3 24.00 -14.45 -13.91
C PHE A 3 22.60 -14.38 -13.28
N PHE A 4 22.45 -15.06 -12.16
CA PHE A 4 21.24 -14.97 -11.36
C PHE A 4 21.19 -13.56 -10.77
N ASN A 5 20.48 -12.65 -11.46
CA ASN A 5 20.24 -11.32 -10.92
C ASN A 5 19.08 -11.43 -9.92
N PRO A 6 19.32 -11.30 -8.61
CA PRO A 6 18.27 -11.48 -7.64
C PRO A 6 17.16 -10.44 -7.87
N LYS A 7 15.90 -10.87 -7.73
CA LYS A 7 14.76 -9.96 -7.85
C LYS A 7 14.88 -8.85 -6.82
N ARG A 8 14.63 -7.61 -7.24
CA ARG A 8 14.55 -6.48 -6.34
C ARG A 8 13.37 -6.65 -5.40
N LEU A 9 13.48 -6.14 -4.18
CA LEU A 9 12.41 -6.16 -3.19
C LEU A 9 11.78 -4.78 -3.08
N SER A 10 10.48 -4.69 -3.23
CA SER A 10 9.68 -3.52 -2.83
C SER A 10 8.92 -3.85 -1.56
N CYS A 11 8.83 -2.89 -0.66
CA CYS A 11 8.17 -3.03 0.63
C CYS A 11 7.09 -1.98 0.79
N GLY A 12 5.97 -2.33 1.39
CA GLY A 12 4.84 -1.42 1.55
C GLY A 12 3.85 -1.87 2.61
N VAL A 13 2.81 -1.08 2.78
CA VAL A 13 1.81 -1.28 3.81
C VAL A 13 0.40 -1.32 3.21
N VAL A 14 -0.36 -2.33 3.59
CA VAL A 14 -1.81 -2.42 3.39
C VAL A 14 -2.48 -1.77 4.59
N ILE A 15 -3.05 -0.59 4.39
CA ILE A 15 -3.71 0.20 5.44
C ILE A 15 -5.21 0.03 5.30
N LEU A 16 -5.82 -0.60 6.29
CA LEU A 16 -7.23 -0.93 6.33
C LEU A 16 -7.97 -0.05 7.33
N ASN A 17 -9.26 0.11 7.16
CA ASN A 17 -10.16 0.64 8.18
C ASN A 17 -11.30 -0.34 8.51
N GLN A 18 -12.07 -0.05 9.55
CA GLN A 18 -13.16 -0.92 10.00
C GLN A 18 -14.37 -0.93 9.06
N ASP A 19 -14.44 -0.01 8.11
CA ASP A 19 -15.51 0.05 7.09
C ASP A 19 -15.20 -0.83 5.87
N ARG A 20 -14.19 -1.72 5.99
CA ARG A 20 -13.73 -2.62 4.91
C ARG A 20 -13.23 -1.85 3.69
N GLU A 21 -12.50 -0.81 3.94
CA GLU A 21 -11.81 -0.03 2.93
C GLU A 21 -10.29 -0.11 3.12
N LEU A 22 -9.55 0.05 2.03
CA LEU A 22 -8.10 0.21 2.07
C LEU A 22 -7.70 1.56 1.50
N LEU A 23 -6.61 2.09 2.02
CA LEU A 23 -5.99 3.31 1.52
C LEU A 23 -5.20 3.00 0.26
N LEU A 24 -5.53 3.69 -0.83
CA LEU A 24 -4.75 3.67 -2.06
C LEU A 24 -4.27 5.06 -2.42
N CYS A 25 -3.15 5.11 -3.12
CA CYS A 25 -2.52 6.31 -3.65
C CYS A 25 -2.66 6.30 -5.18
N HIS A 26 -3.07 7.42 -5.76
CA HIS A 26 -3.11 7.57 -7.22
C HIS A 26 -1.71 7.84 -7.76
N VAL A 27 -1.27 7.03 -8.69
CA VAL A 27 0.07 7.16 -9.30
C VAL A 27 0.04 8.30 -10.31
N THR A 28 0.86 9.31 -10.10
CA THR A 28 0.91 10.51 -10.93
C THR A 28 1.14 10.17 -12.41
N GLY A 29 0.32 10.72 -13.28
CA GLY A 29 0.40 10.52 -14.73
C GLY A 29 -0.03 9.14 -15.21
N GLN A 30 -0.47 8.26 -14.34
CA GLN A 30 -0.98 6.93 -14.65
C GLN A 30 -2.48 6.84 -14.40
N ASN A 31 -3.12 5.83 -14.97
CA ASN A 31 -4.55 5.61 -14.80
C ASN A 31 -4.81 4.45 -13.81
N HIS A 32 -4.06 4.41 -12.72
CA HIS A 32 -4.22 3.40 -11.69
C HIS A 32 -3.82 3.91 -10.30
N TRP A 33 -4.30 3.18 -9.30
CA TRP A 33 -4.02 3.37 -7.89
C TRP A 33 -3.13 2.24 -7.39
N ASP A 34 -2.37 2.50 -6.33
CA ASP A 34 -1.43 1.55 -5.77
C ASP A 34 -1.32 1.69 -4.24
N LEU A 35 -0.74 0.70 -3.59
CA LEU A 35 -0.33 0.79 -2.19
C LEU A 35 0.83 1.78 -2.04
N PRO A 36 0.98 2.44 -0.88
CA PRO A 36 2.23 3.11 -0.56
C PRO A 36 3.34 2.05 -0.40
N LYS A 37 4.29 2.05 -1.31
CA LYS A 37 5.38 1.07 -1.38
C LYS A 37 6.52 1.53 -2.26
N GLY A 38 7.70 0.99 -2.06
CA GLY A 38 8.83 1.22 -2.94
C GLY A 38 10.02 0.33 -2.62
N GLY A 39 11.10 0.55 -3.34
CA GLY A 39 12.29 -0.28 -3.26
C GLY A 39 13.01 -0.20 -1.92
N ILE A 40 13.46 -1.34 -1.44
CA ILE A 40 14.32 -1.41 -0.27
C ILE A 40 15.70 -0.81 -0.59
N ASP A 41 16.23 0.00 0.30
CA ASP A 41 17.59 0.52 0.22
C ASP A 41 18.59 -0.43 0.86
N PRO A 42 19.89 -0.35 0.46
CA PRO A 42 20.93 -1.15 1.09
C PRO A 42 20.98 -0.94 2.60
N GLY A 43 20.98 -2.05 3.35
CA GLY A 43 21.03 -2.03 4.81
C GLY A 43 19.69 -1.84 5.52
N GLU A 44 18.61 -1.56 4.82
CA GLU A 44 17.27 -1.52 5.40
C GLU A 44 16.70 -2.92 5.64
N THR A 45 15.91 -3.05 6.71
CA THR A 45 14.99 -4.18 6.83
C THR A 45 13.75 -3.95 5.97
N PRO A 46 12.98 -4.98 5.61
CA PRO A 46 11.70 -4.80 4.92
C PRO A 46 10.73 -3.89 5.70
N LEU A 47 10.72 -3.97 7.02
CA LEU A 47 9.89 -3.11 7.87
C LEU A 47 10.30 -1.64 7.76
N ASP A 48 11.61 -1.34 7.85
CA ASP A 48 12.13 0.02 7.73
C ASP A 48 11.79 0.62 6.36
N ALA A 49 11.97 -0.16 5.30
CA ALA A 49 11.64 0.27 3.94
C ALA A 49 10.13 0.54 3.80
N ALA A 50 9.26 -0.32 4.31
CA ALA A 50 7.82 -0.13 4.26
C ALA A 50 7.37 1.14 5.01
N LEU A 51 7.96 1.41 6.18
CA LEU A 51 7.69 2.63 6.96
C LEU A 51 8.16 3.88 6.22
N ARG A 52 9.37 3.85 5.67
CA ARG A 52 9.94 4.97 4.89
C ARG A 52 9.11 5.27 3.65
N GLU A 53 8.81 4.28 2.85
CA GLU A 53 8.03 4.43 1.61
C GLU A 53 6.61 4.93 1.90
N THR A 54 5.95 4.43 2.95
CA THR A 54 4.63 4.91 3.34
C THR A 54 4.66 6.39 3.72
N ARG A 55 5.69 6.82 4.45
CA ARG A 55 5.87 8.24 4.77
C ARG A 55 6.14 9.08 3.52
N GLU A 56 7.04 8.63 2.65
CA GLU A 56 7.42 9.38 1.44
C GLU A 56 6.27 9.53 0.46
N GLU A 57 5.46 8.49 0.28
CA GLU A 57 4.37 8.48 -0.69
C GLU A 57 3.05 9.03 -0.17
N SER A 58 2.82 9.03 1.16
CA SER A 58 1.55 9.48 1.75
C SER A 58 1.68 10.49 2.89
N GLY A 59 2.86 10.66 3.45
CA GLY A 59 3.08 11.48 4.65
C GLY A 59 2.72 10.78 5.97
N LEU A 60 2.20 9.55 5.93
CA LEU A 60 1.84 8.81 7.14
C LEU A 60 3.07 8.29 7.87
N ARG A 61 3.13 8.59 9.16
CA ARG A 61 4.16 8.10 10.10
C ARG A 61 3.57 6.98 10.94
N LEU A 62 3.79 5.75 10.51
CA LEU A 62 3.31 4.57 11.20
C LEU A 62 4.31 4.13 12.26
N GLN A 63 3.80 3.52 13.35
CA GLN A 63 4.65 2.92 14.38
C GLN A 63 5.02 1.50 13.97
N PRO A 64 6.28 1.07 14.15
CA PRO A 64 6.72 -0.27 13.76
C PRO A 64 5.91 -1.40 14.41
N ASP A 65 5.55 -1.24 15.67
CA ASP A 65 4.78 -2.23 16.45
C ASP A 65 3.29 -2.30 16.07
N ALA A 66 2.79 -1.34 15.30
CA ALA A 66 1.44 -1.36 14.76
C ALA A 66 1.32 -2.14 13.44
N LEU A 67 2.43 -2.64 12.90
CA LEU A 67 2.47 -3.34 11.61
C LEU A 67 2.52 -4.86 11.80
N PHE A 68 1.61 -5.53 11.12
CA PHE A 68 1.56 -7.00 11.02
C PHE A 68 2.23 -7.46 9.74
N ASP A 69 3.19 -8.37 9.83
CA ASP A 69 3.91 -8.89 8.67
C ASP A 69 3.05 -9.87 7.88
N LEU A 70 2.70 -9.50 6.66
CA LEU A 70 1.97 -10.36 5.72
C LEU A 70 2.89 -11.29 4.92
N GLY A 71 4.21 -11.03 4.94
CA GLY A 71 5.20 -11.82 4.23
C GLY A 71 5.53 -11.31 2.84
N ARG A 72 6.20 -12.18 2.08
CA ARG A 72 6.74 -11.88 0.77
C ARG A 72 5.90 -12.52 -0.33
N PHE A 73 5.65 -11.75 -1.40
CA PHE A 73 4.86 -12.16 -2.55
C PHE A 73 5.66 -12.03 -3.84
N ALA A 74 5.52 -12.99 -4.75
CA ALA A 74 5.95 -12.80 -6.12
C ALA A 74 5.10 -11.70 -6.78
N TYR A 75 5.74 -10.78 -7.50
CA TYR A 75 5.03 -9.63 -8.07
C TYR A 75 5.27 -9.48 -9.56
N THR A 76 6.51 -9.27 -9.97
CA THR A 76 6.89 -9.23 -11.38
C THR A 76 8.05 -10.21 -11.61
N ASN A 77 8.45 -10.38 -12.86
CA ASN A 77 9.65 -11.15 -13.17
C ASN A 77 10.95 -10.53 -12.57
N LYS A 78 10.91 -9.24 -12.21
CA LYS A 78 12.07 -8.48 -11.68
C LYS A 78 11.92 -8.05 -10.22
N LYS A 79 10.73 -8.15 -9.64
CA LYS A 79 10.44 -7.66 -8.28
C LYS A 79 9.61 -8.65 -7.47
N ASN A 80 9.91 -8.75 -6.19
CA ASN A 80 9.05 -9.29 -5.17
C ASN A 80 8.47 -8.14 -4.32
N LEU A 81 7.36 -8.41 -3.63
CA LEU A 81 6.80 -7.51 -2.61
C LEU A 81 6.97 -8.12 -1.23
N HIS A 82 7.30 -7.30 -0.24
CA HIS A 82 7.11 -7.62 1.17
C HIS A 82 6.10 -6.64 1.74
N LEU A 83 4.98 -7.14 2.20
CA LEU A 83 3.87 -6.32 2.67
C LEU A 83 3.61 -6.50 4.15
N PHE A 84 3.24 -5.40 4.78
CA PHE A 84 2.75 -5.33 6.14
C PHE A 84 1.31 -4.82 6.11
N ALA A 85 0.56 -5.05 7.17
CA ALA A 85 -0.79 -4.54 7.31
C ALA A 85 -0.96 -3.79 8.63
N THR A 86 -1.82 -2.79 8.62
CA THR A 86 -2.30 -2.10 9.82
C THR A 86 -3.75 -1.69 9.65
N VAL A 87 -4.42 -1.45 10.76
CA VAL A 87 -5.78 -0.91 10.78
C VAL A 87 -5.73 0.47 11.40
N MET A 88 -6.30 1.44 10.71
CA MET A 88 -6.42 2.82 11.18
C MET A 88 -7.89 3.25 11.17
N PRO A 89 -8.28 4.19 12.06
CA PRO A 89 -9.58 4.83 11.92
C PRO A 89 -9.70 5.50 10.55
N ARG A 90 -10.90 5.56 9.98
CA ARG A 90 -11.15 6.35 8.77
C ARG A 90 -10.93 7.83 9.11
N PHE A 91 -9.93 8.44 8.52
CA PHE A 91 -9.56 9.85 8.74
C PHE A 91 -9.68 10.67 7.45
N ASP A 92 -9.68 12.00 7.58
CA ASP A 92 -9.70 12.91 6.42
C ASP A 92 -8.35 12.87 5.68
N LEU A 93 -8.39 12.46 4.42
CA LEU A 93 -7.21 12.29 3.57
C LEU A 93 -6.61 13.61 3.07
N LYS A 94 -7.25 14.75 3.33
CA LYS A 94 -6.79 16.07 2.86
C LYS A 94 -5.42 16.46 3.43
N GLU A 95 -5.02 15.89 4.55
CA GLU A 95 -3.73 16.16 5.19
C GLU A 95 -2.60 15.30 4.63
N LEU A 96 -2.92 14.27 3.87
CA LEU A 96 -1.90 13.44 3.25
C LEU A 96 -1.11 14.20 2.20
N ARG A 97 0.18 13.95 2.14
CA ARG A 97 1.11 14.59 1.19
C ARG A 97 2.15 13.57 0.74
N CYS A 98 2.33 13.49 -0.57
CA CYS A 98 3.45 12.78 -1.15
C CYS A 98 4.71 13.65 -1.08
N GLU A 99 5.72 13.18 -0.36
CA GLU A 99 7.02 13.87 -0.23
C GLU A 99 8.00 13.47 -1.34
N SER A 100 7.87 12.24 -1.86
CA SER A 100 8.74 11.72 -2.92
C SER A 100 8.39 12.32 -4.27
N ARG A 101 9.42 12.57 -5.08
CA ARG A 101 9.29 13.22 -6.39
C ARG A 101 10.10 12.48 -7.44
N TYR A 102 9.68 12.61 -8.69
CA TYR A 102 10.41 12.12 -9.84
C TYR A 102 10.50 13.21 -10.91
N LEU A 103 11.52 13.10 -11.75
CA LEU A 103 11.67 13.97 -12.91
C LEU A 103 10.79 13.44 -14.04
N ASP A 104 9.75 14.19 -14.37
CA ASP A 104 8.95 13.88 -15.56
C ASP A 104 9.73 14.27 -16.83
N ARG A 105 10.06 13.27 -17.63
CA ARG A 105 10.89 13.45 -18.82
C ARG A 105 10.20 14.24 -19.92
N TYR A 106 8.88 14.28 -19.93
CA TYR A 106 8.11 14.99 -20.95
C TYR A 106 8.03 16.48 -20.65
N SER A 107 7.77 16.86 -19.41
CA SER A 107 7.65 18.25 -18.99
C SER A 107 8.95 18.84 -18.44
N GLY A 108 9.94 18.01 -18.09
CA GLY A 108 11.16 18.43 -17.39
C GLY A 108 10.93 18.89 -15.95
N ARG A 109 9.76 18.64 -15.39
CA ARG A 109 9.35 19.10 -14.06
C ARG A 109 9.50 17.99 -13.02
N GLN A 110 9.76 18.39 -11.78
CA GLN A 110 9.68 17.52 -10.63
C GLN A 110 8.22 17.38 -10.22
N LEU A 111 7.68 16.14 -10.33
CA LEU A 111 6.31 15.80 -9.96
C LEU A 111 6.29 14.87 -8.75
N PRO A 112 5.26 14.93 -7.89
CA PRO A 112 5.09 13.95 -6.83
C PRO A 112 4.84 12.57 -7.44
N GLU A 113 5.33 11.51 -6.80
CA GLU A 113 5.06 10.14 -7.25
C GLU A 113 3.58 9.77 -7.13
N MET A 114 2.91 10.31 -6.11
CA MET A 114 1.48 10.14 -5.87
C MET A 114 0.78 11.49 -5.84
N ASP A 115 -0.34 11.63 -6.53
CA ASP A 115 -1.08 12.89 -6.65
C ASP A 115 -2.52 12.81 -6.11
N GLY A 116 -2.91 11.69 -5.53
CA GLY A 116 -4.22 11.50 -4.91
C GLY A 116 -4.22 10.37 -3.88
N PHE A 117 -5.18 10.43 -2.98
CA PHE A 117 -5.38 9.44 -1.92
C PHE A 117 -6.86 9.14 -1.78
N GLY A 118 -7.21 7.90 -1.53
CA GLY A 118 -8.60 7.49 -1.36
C GLY A 118 -8.74 6.28 -0.45
N TRP A 119 -9.86 6.24 0.30
CA TRP A 119 -10.37 5.03 0.91
C TRP A 119 -11.29 4.32 -0.06
N PHE A 120 -11.01 3.06 -0.35
CA PHE A 120 -11.78 2.28 -1.32
C PHE A 120 -12.19 0.94 -0.74
N ALA A 121 -13.43 0.56 -0.98
CA ALA A 121 -13.92 -0.77 -0.63
C ALA A 121 -13.07 -1.87 -1.30
N PHE A 122 -12.91 -2.99 -0.62
CA PHE A 122 -12.05 -4.10 -1.11
C PHE A 122 -12.45 -4.58 -2.51
N GLU A 123 -13.74 -4.52 -2.84
CA GLU A 123 -14.29 -4.92 -4.14
C GLU A 123 -13.83 -4.01 -5.29
N ARG A 124 -13.34 -2.81 -4.97
CA ARG A 124 -12.87 -1.82 -5.97
C ARG A 124 -11.44 -2.05 -6.44
N VAL A 125 -10.68 -2.91 -5.77
CA VAL A 125 -9.25 -3.15 -6.07
C VAL A 125 -9.03 -3.51 -7.53
N ALA A 126 -9.82 -4.44 -8.08
CA ALA A 126 -9.67 -4.90 -9.46
C ALA A 126 -9.88 -3.80 -10.51
N ALA A 127 -10.75 -2.82 -10.20
CA ALA A 127 -11.02 -1.69 -11.11
C ALA A 127 -9.98 -0.56 -10.98
N LEU A 128 -9.27 -0.48 -9.86
CA LEU A 128 -8.40 0.65 -9.52
C LEU A 128 -6.92 0.32 -9.67
N CYS A 129 -6.51 -0.90 -9.30
CA CYS A 129 -5.11 -1.31 -9.29
C CYS A 129 -4.68 -1.97 -10.60
N THR A 130 -3.37 -2.09 -10.80
CA THR A 130 -2.83 -2.89 -11.90
C THR A 130 -3.23 -4.36 -11.76
N PRO A 131 -3.27 -5.14 -12.84
CA PRO A 131 -3.59 -6.57 -12.77
C PRO A 131 -2.69 -7.35 -11.80
N LYS A 132 -1.41 -7.00 -11.72
CA LYS A 132 -0.45 -7.65 -10.81
C LYS A 132 -0.74 -7.34 -9.35
N MET A 133 -1.04 -6.09 -9.03
CA MET A 133 -1.42 -5.71 -7.66
C MET A 133 -2.79 -6.30 -7.29
N THR A 134 -3.73 -6.33 -8.22
CA THR A 134 -5.03 -7.00 -8.04
C THR A 134 -4.86 -8.49 -7.70
N THR A 135 -3.93 -9.17 -8.35
CA THR A 135 -3.62 -10.58 -8.01
C THR A 135 -3.11 -10.71 -6.58
N VAL A 136 -2.22 -9.83 -6.14
CA VAL A 136 -1.68 -9.86 -4.77
C VAL A 136 -2.80 -9.60 -3.76
N LEU A 137 -3.52 -8.50 -3.91
CA LEU A 137 -4.54 -8.06 -2.94
C LEU A 137 -5.83 -8.89 -2.98
N GLY A 138 -6.19 -9.44 -4.12
CA GLY A 138 -7.44 -10.17 -4.30
C GLY A 138 -7.32 -11.69 -4.24
N SER A 139 -6.14 -12.25 -4.55
CA SER A 139 -5.97 -13.71 -4.63
C SER A 139 -4.96 -14.27 -3.65
N ARG A 140 -4.01 -13.46 -3.19
CA ARG A 140 -2.95 -13.91 -2.29
C ARG A 140 -3.10 -13.41 -0.86
N ILE A 141 -3.83 -12.33 -0.67
CA ILE A 141 -4.15 -11.76 0.64
C ILE A 141 -5.66 -11.85 0.82
N ASP A 142 -6.08 -12.43 1.93
CA ASP A 142 -7.47 -12.34 2.40
C ASP A 142 -7.64 -11.07 3.22
N LEU A 143 -8.02 -9.96 2.56
CA LEU A 143 -8.18 -8.66 3.21
C LEU A 143 -9.21 -8.69 4.34
N GLU A 144 -10.31 -9.44 4.16
CA GLU A 144 -11.32 -9.62 5.21
C GLU A 144 -10.74 -10.35 6.42
N GLY A 145 -10.04 -11.46 6.17
CA GLY A 145 -9.39 -12.24 7.21
C GLY A 145 -8.33 -11.43 7.96
N VAL A 146 -7.54 -10.63 7.25
CA VAL A 146 -6.57 -9.71 7.86
C VAL A 146 -7.26 -8.68 8.75
N LEU A 147 -8.33 -8.07 8.27
CA LEU A 147 -9.10 -7.09 9.06
C LEU A 147 -9.66 -7.72 10.34
N VAL A 148 -10.26 -8.89 10.24
CA VAL A 148 -10.78 -9.65 11.39
C VAL A 148 -9.65 -9.99 12.37
N GLN A 149 -8.53 -10.47 11.88
CA GLN A 149 -7.38 -10.83 12.71
C GLN A 149 -6.83 -9.62 13.48
N LEU A 150 -6.74 -8.45 12.83
CA LEU A 150 -6.17 -7.26 13.46
C LEU A 150 -7.14 -6.50 14.36
N THR A 151 -8.45 -6.63 14.14
CA THR A 151 -9.46 -5.93 14.95
C THR A 151 -10.16 -6.83 15.96
N GLY A 152 -10.13 -8.16 15.77
CA GLY A 152 -10.95 -9.11 16.52
C GLY A 152 -12.45 -9.00 16.23
N ALA A 153 -12.86 -8.18 15.24
CA ALA A 153 -14.25 -8.03 14.84
C ALA A 153 -14.68 -9.18 13.91
N PRO A 154 -15.91 -9.72 14.07
CA PRO A 154 -16.40 -10.76 13.17
C PRO A 154 -16.56 -10.21 11.74
N ALA A 155 -16.36 -11.09 10.75
CA ALA A 155 -16.55 -10.75 9.35
C ALA A 155 -17.96 -10.18 9.11
N GLY A 156 -18.04 -9.01 8.47
CA GLY A 156 -19.32 -8.33 8.18
C GLY A 156 -19.82 -7.38 9.27
N PHE A 157 -19.04 -7.13 10.33
CA PHE A 157 -19.40 -6.11 11.31
C PHE A 157 -19.17 -4.71 10.74
N VAL A 158 -20.24 -4.07 10.35
CA VAL A 158 -20.24 -2.62 10.01
C VAL A 158 -20.40 -1.84 11.31
N SER A 159 -19.42 -1.03 11.66
CA SER A 159 -19.51 -0.16 12.83
C SER A 159 -20.73 0.77 12.70
N ALA A 160 -21.61 0.79 13.69
CA ALA A 160 -22.79 1.65 13.73
C ALA A 160 -22.46 3.17 13.84
N ALA A 161 -21.19 3.54 13.83
CA ALA A 161 -20.73 4.93 13.93
C ALA A 161 -20.81 5.72 12.61
N ALA A 162 -21.24 5.10 11.50
CA ALA A 162 -21.39 5.76 10.19
C ALA A 162 -22.82 6.27 9.92
N ALA A 163 -23.73 6.24 10.90
CA ALA A 163 -25.12 6.66 10.77
C ALA A 163 -25.45 7.80 11.74
N ALA A 164 -24.63 8.86 11.75
CA ALA A 164 -24.96 10.10 12.42
C ALA A 164 -24.45 11.30 11.61
#